data_6d85190acadb016e022159f276b5f896
#
_entry.id   6d85190acadb016e022159f276b5f896
#
_cell.length_a   1.000
_cell.length_b   1.000
_cell.length_c   1.000
_cell.angle_alpha   90.00
_cell.angle_beta   90.00
_cell.angle_gamma   90.00
#
_symmetry.space_group_name_H-M   'P 1'
#
loop_
_entity.id
_entity.type
_entity.pdbx_description
1 polymer ?
#
loop_
_entity_poly.entity_id
_entity_poly.type
_entity_poly.pdbx_seq_one_letter_code
_entity_poly.pdbx_strand_id
1 'polypeptide(L)'
;MPPARLLLFCALLTASASSLGMTVYKTTDDYGVVSYSDYPSPGAKPLIVHEPMVERLDGQVRLQTEAFRGGVRFVARNELHVPMEVELRLNGLVNAFGGNAPRLVRRVVPARSSQVLSVILAAPSGPLKYVSKFEYAMGDPVQRSQGYRYPFPWKGGPFRISQGPNGRFSHFGPKGRYAIDIAMPEGTPIIAARGGVVVRVENSQTGRGTNPAGNFVRILHPDGTMGVYLHLMRGSVVVAEGQQVVVGQALAKSGSTGNSSGPHLHFVVQRNVGLALESIPYQFDRPIGGMPDFTAGNP
;
A
#
# COMPACT_ATOMS: atom_id res chain seq x y z
N MET A 1 -31.15 -30.36 -36.25
CA MET A 1 -31.28 -29.83 -34.88
C MET A 1 -29.91 -29.33 -34.44
N PRO A 2 -29.69 -28.02 -34.23
CA PRO A 2 -28.45 -27.53 -33.73
C PRO A 2 -28.38 -27.68 -32.19
N PRO A 3 -27.19 -27.90 -31.60
CA PRO A 3 -27.05 -28.08 -30.16
C PRO A 3 -27.25 -26.76 -29.43
N ALA A 4 -28.06 -26.80 -28.37
CA ALA A 4 -28.29 -25.67 -27.47
C ALA A 4 -27.00 -25.24 -26.80
N ARG A 5 -26.59 -23.97 -27.01
CA ARG A 5 -25.53 -23.30 -26.27
C ARG A 5 -26.08 -22.97 -24.89
N LEU A 6 -25.58 -23.68 -23.87
CA LEU A 6 -25.81 -23.38 -22.48
C LEU A 6 -24.97 -22.18 -22.12
N LEU A 7 -25.56 -20.99 -22.05
CA LEU A 7 -24.96 -19.78 -21.53
C LEU A 7 -24.82 -19.89 -20.01
N LEU A 8 -23.60 -20.10 -19.55
CA LEU A 8 -23.25 -20.09 -18.14
C LEU A 8 -23.21 -18.62 -17.68
N PHE A 9 -24.26 -18.14 -17.03
CA PHE A 9 -24.27 -16.86 -16.36
C PHE A 9 -23.44 -16.98 -15.07
N CYS A 10 -22.15 -16.64 -15.12
CA CYS A 10 -21.35 -16.33 -13.93
C CYS A 10 -21.70 -14.92 -13.49
N ALA A 11 -22.48 -14.78 -12.42
CA ALA A 11 -22.62 -13.50 -11.73
C ALA A 11 -21.29 -13.19 -11.02
N LEU A 12 -20.46 -12.37 -11.65
CA LEU A 12 -19.32 -11.73 -10.99
C LEU A 12 -19.88 -10.69 -10.02
N LEU A 13 -20.09 -11.06 -8.76
CA LEU A 13 -20.13 -10.11 -7.66
C LEU A 13 -18.69 -9.71 -7.34
N THR A 14 -18.22 -8.65 -7.99
CA THR A 14 -17.02 -7.95 -7.52
C THR A 14 -17.38 -7.24 -6.23
N ALA A 15 -17.09 -7.86 -5.09
CA ALA A 15 -17.09 -7.17 -3.82
C ALA A 15 -15.90 -6.20 -3.87
N SER A 16 -16.18 -4.92 -4.14
CA SER A 16 -15.23 -3.85 -3.92
C SER A 16 -14.83 -3.90 -2.46
N ALA A 17 -13.55 -4.15 -2.18
CA ALA A 17 -12.99 -3.98 -0.86
C ALA A 17 -13.15 -2.49 -0.52
N SER A 18 -14.17 -2.17 0.27
CA SER A 18 -14.30 -0.86 0.87
C SER A 18 -13.08 -0.68 1.75
N SER A 19 -12.16 0.20 1.37
CA SER A 19 -11.13 0.67 2.28
C SER A 19 -11.87 1.20 3.50
N LEU A 20 -11.69 0.57 4.65
CA LEU A 20 -12.19 1.07 5.92
C LEU A 20 -11.44 2.38 6.20
N GLY A 21 -11.97 3.49 5.68
CA GLY A 21 -11.54 4.81 6.06
C GLY A 21 -11.84 4.98 7.54
N MET A 22 -10.87 5.42 8.32
CA MET A 22 -11.08 5.78 9.70
C MET A 22 -11.95 7.05 9.73
N THR A 23 -13.08 7.00 10.40
CA THR A 23 -13.92 8.18 10.59
C THR A 23 -13.30 9.03 11.70
N VAL A 24 -12.82 10.21 11.34
CA VAL A 24 -12.34 11.22 12.29
C VAL A 24 -13.40 12.31 12.39
N TYR A 25 -13.70 12.75 13.59
CA TYR A 25 -14.67 13.80 13.84
C TYR A 25 -13.94 15.13 14.01
N LYS A 26 -14.29 16.10 13.17
CA LYS A 26 -13.79 17.48 13.26
C LYS A 26 -14.75 18.31 14.09
N THR A 27 -14.25 18.92 15.15
CA THR A 27 -14.94 19.97 15.92
C THR A 27 -14.21 21.30 15.73
N THR A 28 -14.96 22.38 15.79
CA THR A 28 -14.42 23.75 15.90
C THR A 28 -15.08 24.36 17.10
N ASP A 29 -14.29 24.81 18.07
CA ASP A 29 -14.82 25.48 19.24
C ASP A 29 -15.21 26.96 18.95
N ASP A 30 -15.81 27.63 19.94
CA ASP A 30 -16.27 29.01 19.82
C ASP A 30 -15.11 30.01 19.61
N TYR A 31 -13.88 29.60 19.80
CA TYR A 31 -12.64 30.37 19.56
C TYR A 31 -12.00 30.09 18.22
N GLY A 32 -12.65 29.23 17.38
CA GLY A 32 -12.14 28.86 16.06
C GLY A 32 -11.05 27.80 16.10
N VAL A 33 -10.75 27.18 17.25
CA VAL A 33 -9.78 26.08 17.36
C VAL A 33 -10.39 24.81 16.79
N VAL A 34 -9.71 24.24 15.83
CA VAL A 34 -10.11 22.99 15.17
C VAL A 34 -9.47 21.80 15.90
N SER A 35 -10.32 20.91 16.39
CA SER A 35 -9.91 19.66 17.02
C SER A 35 -10.38 18.46 16.20
N TYR A 36 -9.60 17.38 16.21
CA TYR A 36 -9.94 16.11 15.56
C TYR A 36 -9.96 15.00 16.61
N SER A 37 -10.97 14.12 16.56
CA SER A 37 -11.16 13.01 17.49
C SER A 37 -11.62 11.77 16.70
N ASP A 38 -11.26 10.60 17.16
CA ASP A 38 -11.78 9.30 16.71
C ASP A 38 -13.15 8.95 17.32
N TYR A 39 -13.63 9.77 18.26
CA TYR A 39 -14.95 9.63 18.89
C TYR A 39 -15.92 10.74 18.46
N PRO A 40 -17.19 10.40 18.20
CA PRO A 40 -18.21 11.39 17.91
C PRO A 40 -18.45 12.27 19.16
N SER A 41 -18.39 13.60 18.99
CA SER A 41 -18.77 14.57 19.99
C SER A 41 -19.93 15.44 19.47
N PRO A 42 -20.75 16.06 20.34
CA PRO A 42 -21.82 16.95 19.90
C PRO A 42 -21.31 18.06 18.98
N GLY A 43 -21.94 18.22 17.81
CA GLY A 43 -21.53 19.22 16.80
C GLY A 43 -20.35 18.79 15.90
N ALA A 44 -19.74 17.64 16.14
CA ALA A 44 -18.64 17.13 15.30
C ALA A 44 -19.15 16.70 13.92
N LYS A 45 -18.43 17.13 12.88
CA LYS A 45 -18.69 16.66 11.50
C LYS A 45 -17.81 15.46 11.21
N PRO A 46 -18.38 14.33 10.75
CA PRO A 46 -17.58 13.18 10.35
C PRO A 46 -16.72 13.56 9.14
N LEU A 47 -15.43 13.34 9.25
CA LEU A 47 -14.47 13.43 8.17
C LEU A 47 -13.97 12.02 7.88
N ILE A 48 -14.27 11.50 6.70
CA ILE A 48 -13.68 10.24 6.27
C ILE A 48 -12.24 10.56 5.87
N VAL A 49 -11.30 10.23 6.74
CA VAL A 49 -9.88 10.33 6.42
C VAL A 49 -9.53 9.07 5.63
N HIS A 50 -9.42 9.23 4.33
CA HIS A 50 -8.79 8.19 3.52
C HIS A 50 -7.32 8.11 3.91
N GLU A 51 -6.88 6.92 4.28
CA GLU A 51 -5.48 6.69 4.57
C GLU A 51 -4.62 7.20 3.39
N PRO A 52 -3.64 8.11 3.62
CA PRO A 52 -2.95 8.82 2.53
C PRO A 52 -2.12 7.93 1.61
N MET A 53 -2.09 6.62 1.86
CA MET A 53 -1.26 5.65 1.11
C MET A 53 -2.08 4.49 0.54
N VAL A 54 -3.30 4.75 0.06
CA VAL A 54 -4.09 3.74 -0.66
C VAL A 54 -3.66 3.73 -2.12
N GLU A 55 -2.83 2.77 -2.47
CA GLU A 55 -2.47 2.49 -3.86
C GLU A 55 -3.52 1.56 -4.48
N ARG A 56 -4.05 1.94 -5.64
CA ARG A 56 -4.96 1.08 -6.40
C ARG A 56 -4.13 0.09 -7.22
N LEU A 57 -4.15 -1.17 -6.81
CA LEU A 57 -3.39 -2.25 -7.45
C LEU A 57 -4.26 -3.23 -8.25
N ASP A 58 -5.58 -3.02 -8.27
CA ASP A 58 -6.59 -3.97 -8.81
C ASP A 58 -6.35 -4.37 -10.27
N GLY A 59 -5.73 -3.50 -11.06
CA GLY A 59 -5.36 -3.84 -12.44
C GLY A 59 -4.09 -4.69 -12.58
N GLN A 60 -3.23 -4.71 -11.56
CA GLN A 60 -1.89 -5.31 -11.61
C GLN A 60 -1.76 -6.56 -10.72
N VAL A 61 -2.66 -6.71 -9.75
CA VAL A 61 -2.75 -7.92 -8.91
C VAL A 61 -4.18 -8.41 -8.99
N ARG A 62 -4.38 -9.62 -9.54
CA ARG A 62 -5.72 -10.14 -9.79
C ARG A 62 -5.81 -11.64 -9.62
N LEU A 63 -7.00 -12.11 -9.26
CA LEU A 63 -7.39 -13.52 -9.33
C LEU A 63 -8.01 -13.79 -10.71
N GLN A 64 -7.41 -14.70 -11.44
CA GLN A 64 -7.96 -15.23 -12.69
C GLN A 64 -8.59 -16.58 -12.41
N THR A 65 -9.85 -16.75 -12.81
CA THR A 65 -10.57 -18.01 -12.71
C THR A 65 -10.64 -18.66 -14.10
N GLU A 66 -10.08 -19.85 -14.23
CA GLU A 66 -9.99 -20.60 -15.48
C GLU A 66 -10.87 -21.85 -15.36
N ALA A 67 -11.99 -21.89 -16.08
CA ALA A 67 -12.80 -23.09 -16.19
C ALA A 67 -12.16 -24.08 -17.16
N PHE A 68 -12.18 -25.36 -16.81
CA PHE A 68 -11.75 -26.46 -17.69
C PHE A 68 -12.74 -27.63 -17.60
N ARG A 69 -12.58 -28.63 -18.48
CA ARG A 69 -13.45 -29.81 -18.43
C ARG A 69 -13.27 -30.55 -17.11
N GLY A 70 -14.28 -30.48 -16.25
CA GLY A 70 -14.30 -31.15 -14.94
C GLY A 70 -13.89 -30.29 -13.77
N GLY A 71 -13.72 -28.96 -13.91
CA GLY A 71 -13.41 -28.14 -12.77
C GLY A 71 -13.08 -26.69 -13.04
N VAL A 72 -12.47 -26.05 -12.05
CA VAL A 72 -12.02 -24.67 -12.11
C VAL A 72 -10.64 -24.52 -11.45
N ARG A 73 -9.80 -23.69 -12.03
CA ARG A 73 -8.48 -23.32 -11.52
C ARG A 73 -8.49 -21.85 -11.12
N PHE A 74 -7.91 -21.54 -9.99
CA PHE A 74 -7.70 -20.19 -9.47
C PHE A 74 -6.22 -19.82 -9.58
N VAL A 75 -5.93 -18.78 -10.36
CA VAL A 75 -4.57 -18.31 -10.62
C VAL A 75 -4.42 -16.88 -10.12
N ALA A 76 -3.51 -16.64 -9.18
CA ALA A 76 -3.10 -15.29 -8.82
C ALA A 76 -2.08 -14.77 -9.84
N ARG A 77 -2.31 -13.57 -10.36
CA ARG A 77 -1.39 -12.84 -11.22
C ARG A 77 -0.82 -11.64 -10.50
N ASN A 78 0.49 -11.52 -10.53
CA ASN A 78 1.23 -10.37 -10.00
C ASN A 78 2.04 -9.73 -11.13
N GLU A 79 1.61 -8.55 -11.57
CA GLU A 79 2.29 -7.76 -12.61
C GLU A 79 3.20 -6.67 -12.02
N LEU A 80 3.33 -6.60 -10.69
CA LEU A 80 4.21 -5.66 -10.01
C LEU A 80 5.64 -6.17 -9.91
N HIS A 81 6.56 -5.26 -9.66
CA HIS A 81 7.99 -5.54 -9.42
C HIS A 81 8.30 -5.84 -7.93
N VAL A 82 7.31 -6.29 -7.17
CA VAL A 82 7.39 -6.66 -5.76
C VAL A 82 6.68 -7.98 -5.54
N PRO A 83 7.16 -8.87 -4.65
CA PRO A 83 6.38 -10.04 -4.23
C PRO A 83 5.05 -9.59 -3.63
N MET A 84 3.99 -10.38 -3.85
CA MET A 84 2.66 -10.11 -3.31
C MET A 84 2.22 -11.25 -2.41
N GLU A 85 1.94 -10.97 -1.14
CA GLU A 85 1.17 -11.89 -0.33
C GLU A 85 -0.27 -11.86 -0.80
N VAL A 86 -0.84 -13.04 -1.08
CA VAL A 86 -2.21 -13.20 -1.54
C VAL A 86 -2.95 -14.21 -0.69
N GLU A 87 -4.24 -13.98 -0.50
CA GLU A 87 -5.14 -14.92 0.17
C GLU A 87 -6.38 -15.17 -0.70
N LEU A 88 -6.65 -16.43 -0.96
CA LEU A 88 -7.89 -16.90 -1.59
C LEU A 88 -8.74 -17.60 -0.54
N ARG A 89 -9.96 -17.13 -0.32
CA ARG A 89 -11.01 -17.80 0.45
C ARG A 89 -12.09 -18.32 -0.46
N LEU A 90 -12.47 -19.59 -0.29
CA LEU A 90 -13.52 -20.25 -1.03
C LEU A 90 -14.64 -20.67 -0.07
N ASN A 91 -15.82 -20.11 -0.27
CA ASN A 91 -17.01 -20.36 0.55
C ASN A 91 -18.14 -20.97 -0.32
N GLY A 92 -19.13 -21.59 0.32
CA GLY A 92 -20.32 -22.08 -0.35
C GLY A 92 -20.02 -23.13 -1.43
N LEU A 93 -18.99 -23.95 -1.24
CA LEU A 93 -18.63 -25.02 -2.17
C LEU A 93 -19.74 -26.07 -2.22
N VAL A 94 -20.35 -26.24 -3.40
CA VAL A 94 -21.37 -27.26 -3.71
C VAL A 94 -20.92 -28.03 -4.95
N ASN A 95 -21.11 -29.34 -4.94
CA ASN A 95 -20.70 -30.24 -6.01
C ASN A 95 -19.19 -30.22 -6.32
N ALA A 96 -18.36 -29.99 -5.33
CA ALA A 96 -16.92 -30.17 -5.42
C ALA A 96 -16.56 -31.64 -5.16
N PHE A 97 -15.75 -32.23 -6.04
CA PHE A 97 -15.30 -33.62 -5.89
C PHE A 97 -14.29 -33.72 -4.73
N GLY A 98 -14.46 -34.76 -3.90
CA GLY A 98 -13.51 -35.10 -2.83
C GLY A 98 -13.63 -34.28 -1.55
N GLY A 99 -14.46 -33.25 -1.46
CA GLY A 99 -14.76 -32.49 -0.22
C GLY A 99 -13.58 -31.72 0.41
N ASN A 100 -12.35 -31.93 -0.04
CA ASN A 100 -11.10 -31.51 0.58
C ASN A 100 -10.41 -30.33 -0.13
N ALA A 101 -11.10 -29.60 -1.00
CA ALA A 101 -10.53 -28.39 -1.59
C ALA A 101 -10.19 -27.38 -0.46
N PRO A 102 -8.96 -26.87 -0.40
CA PRO A 102 -8.59 -25.94 0.65
C PRO A 102 -9.46 -24.69 0.56
N ARG A 103 -10.20 -24.39 1.64
CA ARG A 103 -11.09 -23.24 1.74
C ARG A 103 -10.34 -21.93 1.93
N LEU A 104 -9.10 -22.01 2.33
CA LEU A 104 -8.19 -20.90 2.57
C LEU A 104 -6.82 -21.25 2.01
N VAL A 105 -6.33 -20.44 1.09
CA VAL A 105 -4.98 -20.56 0.53
C VAL A 105 -4.28 -19.22 0.65
N ARG A 106 -3.16 -19.20 1.37
CA ARG A 106 -2.29 -18.04 1.47
C ARG A 106 -0.93 -18.36 0.86
N ARG A 107 -0.42 -17.47 0.01
CA ARG A 107 0.86 -17.63 -0.71
C ARG A 107 1.52 -16.29 -0.94
N VAL A 108 2.83 -16.31 -1.13
CA VAL A 108 3.58 -15.18 -1.69
C VAL A 108 3.83 -15.46 -3.16
N VAL A 109 3.24 -14.63 -4.01
CA VAL A 109 3.42 -14.68 -5.48
C VAL A 109 4.60 -13.79 -5.83
N PRO A 110 5.68 -14.33 -6.44
CA PRO A 110 6.84 -13.54 -6.81
C PRO A 110 6.51 -12.37 -7.74
N ALA A 111 7.41 -11.40 -7.81
CA ALA A 111 7.31 -10.29 -8.74
C ALA A 111 7.17 -10.78 -10.18
N ARG A 112 6.32 -10.13 -10.99
CA ARG A 112 6.14 -10.39 -12.42
C ARG A 112 5.80 -11.85 -12.75
N SER A 113 5.02 -12.51 -11.88
CA SER A 113 4.71 -13.94 -12.03
C SER A 113 3.23 -14.26 -11.83
N SER A 114 2.89 -15.52 -12.09
CA SER A 114 1.56 -16.07 -11.82
C SER A 114 1.69 -17.40 -11.10
N GLN A 115 0.76 -17.68 -10.18
CA GLN A 115 0.76 -18.90 -9.40
C GLN A 115 -0.64 -19.49 -9.27
N VAL A 116 -0.76 -20.81 -9.49
CA VAL A 116 -2.00 -21.54 -9.19
C VAL A 116 -2.17 -21.63 -7.68
N LEU A 117 -3.26 -21.07 -7.17
CA LEU A 117 -3.60 -21.11 -5.76
C LEU A 117 -4.41 -22.36 -5.40
N SER A 118 -5.39 -22.71 -6.25
CA SER A 118 -6.26 -23.84 -6.03
C SER A 118 -6.82 -24.39 -7.34
N VAL A 119 -7.11 -25.68 -7.33
CA VAL A 119 -7.88 -26.35 -8.38
C VAL A 119 -9.03 -27.11 -7.72
N ILE A 120 -10.25 -26.88 -8.18
CA ILE A 120 -11.44 -27.57 -7.70
C ILE A 120 -12.00 -28.41 -8.82
N LEU A 121 -12.14 -29.70 -8.57
CA LEU A 121 -12.83 -30.61 -9.48
C LEU A 121 -14.34 -30.60 -9.19
N ALA A 122 -15.15 -30.63 -10.24
CA ALA A 122 -16.59 -30.73 -10.12
C ALA A 122 -17.01 -32.21 -9.90
N ALA A 123 -17.95 -32.44 -8.99
CA ALA A 123 -18.59 -33.75 -8.86
C ALA A 123 -19.59 -33.99 -9.99
N PRO A 124 -19.82 -35.25 -10.36
CA PRO A 124 -20.81 -35.58 -11.40
C PRO A 124 -22.26 -35.19 -11.07
N SER A 125 -22.54 -34.91 -9.79
CA SER A 125 -23.87 -34.66 -9.24
C SER A 125 -24.51 -33.32 -9.66
N GLY A 126 -23.76 -32.43 -10.34
CA GLY A 126 -24.30 -31.15 -10.80
C GLY A 126 -23.26 -30.06 -10.97
N PRO A 127 -23.69 -28.81 -11.23
CA PRO A 127 -22.80 -27.70 -11.45
C PRO A 127 -22.02 -27.32 -10.17
N LEU A 128 -20.74 -27.08 -10.32
CA LEU A 128 -19.87 -26.54 -9.25
C LEU A 128 -20.34 -25.13 -8.89
N LYS A 129 -20.57 -24.87 -7.58
CA LYS A 129 -20.88 -23.54 -7.06
C LYS A 129 -19.86 -23.16 -5.98
N TYR A 130 -19.47 -21.88 -5.94
CA TYR A 130 -18.57 -21.31 -4.96
C TYR A 130 -18.69 -19.79 -4.91
N VAL A 131 -18.22 -19.21 -3.80
CA VAL A 131 -17.95 -17.78 -3.68
C VAL A 131 -16.47 -17.63 -3.36
N SER A 132 -15.74 -16.83 -4.15
CA SER A 132 -14.34 -16.55 -3.92
C SER A 132 -14.13 -15.14 -3.37
N LYS A 133 -13.29 -14.99 -2.35
CA LYS A 133 -12.77 -13.72 -1.86
C LYS A 133 -11.25 -13.73 -2.06
N PHE A 134 -10.72 -12.66 -2.65
CA PHE A 134 -9.29 -12.53 -2.91
C PHE A 134 -8.77 -11.25 -2.26
N GLU A 135 -7.74 -11.39 -1.42
CA GLU A 135 -7.08 -10.28 -0.72
C GLU A 135 -5.58 -10.37 -0.98
N TYR A 136 -4.91 -9.21 -0.94
CA TYR A 136 -3.48 -9.14 -1.21
C TYR A 136 -2.82 -7.94 -0.54
N ALA A 137 -1.50 -8.06 -0.27
CA ALA A 137 -0.64 -6.96 0.17
C ALA A 137 0.75 -7.08 -0.48
N MET A 138 1.40 -5.93 -0.71
CA MET A 138 2.78 -5.88 -1.22
C MET A 138 3.76 -6.44 -0.20
N GLY A 139 4.77 -7.17 -0.68
CA GLY A 139 5.86 -7.71 0.12
C GLY A 139 5.62 -9.11 0.66
N ASP A 140 6.68 -9.68 1.16
CA ASP A 140 6.69 -10.99 1.83
C ASP A 140 6.65 -10.77 3.36
N PRO A 141 5.60 -11.25 4.06
CA PRO A 141 5.44 -11.01 5.51
C PRO A 141 6.47 -11.75 6.37
N VAL A 142 7.17 -12.76 5.82
CA VAL A 142 8.23 -13.49 6.57
C VAL A 142 9.53 -12.72 6.65
N GLN A 143 9.78 -11.80 5.73
CA GLN A 143 11.00 -11.00 5.76
C GLN A 143 11.03 -10.05 6.96
N ARG A 144 12.21 -9.79 7.49
CA ARG A 144 12.41 -8.98 8.69
C ARG A 144 13.38 -7.85 8.42
N SER A 145 13.05 -6.65 8.92
CA SER A 145 13.96 -5.51 8.91
C SER A 145 15.29 -5.87 9.58
N GLN A 146 16.39 -5.46 8.94
CA GLN A 146 17.76 -5.71 9.42
C GLN A 146 18.33 -4.53 10.20
N GLY A 147 17.50 -3.57 10.63
CA GLY A 147 17.94 -2.42 11.41
C GLY A 147 18.82 -1.44 10.62
N TYR A 148 18.55 -1.28 9.32
CA TYR A 148 19.31 -0.37 8.45
C TYR A 148 19.21 1.07 8.93
N ARG A 149 20.36 1.78 9.00
CA ARG A 149 20.42 3.21 9.26
C ARG A 149 20.36 3.99 7.94
N TYR A 150 19.37 4.84 7.80
CA TYR A 150 19.08 5.55 6.56
C TYR A 150 19.87 6.87 6.48
N PRO A 151 20.62 7.16 5.42
CA PRO A 151 21.01 8.53 5.13
C PRO A 151 19.78 9.39 4.85
N PHE A 152 19.91 10.70 4.96
CA PHE A 152 18.81 11.59 4.67
C PHE A 152 18.34 11.43 3.23
N PRO A 153 17.00 11.29 2.99
CA PRO A 153 16.42 11.11 1.67
C PRO A 153 16.37 12.40 0.81
N TRP A 154 17.21 13.38 1.11
CA TRP A 154 17.30 14.66 0.39
C TRP A 154 18.72 15.19 0.31
N LYS A 155 18.94 16.16 -0.58
CA LYS A 155 20.18 16.95 -0.65
C LYS A 155 19.92 18.39 -0.20
N GLY A 156 20.92 19.02 0.42
CA GLY A 156 20.83 20.38 0.94
C GLY A 156 20.37 20.44 2.39
N GLY A 157 19.85 21.56 2.80
CA GLY A 157 19.45 21.85 4.18
C GLY A 157 20.42 22.76 4.91
N PRO A 158 20.25 22.93 6.23
CA PRO A 158 19.41 22.14 7.12
C PRO A 158 17.89 22.36 6.91
N PHE A 159 17.09 21.31 7.07
CA PHE A 159 15.63 21.35 6.99
C PHE A 159 15.00 20.95 8.33
N ARG A 160 13.81 21.50 8.58
CA ARG A 160 13.04 21.28 9.80
C ARG A 160 12.04 20.14 9.63
N ILE A 161 11.94 19.24 10.62
CA ILE A 161 10.81 18.33 10.70
C ILE A 161 9.57 19.12 11.14
N SER A 162 8.52 19.06 10.35
CA SER A 162 7.22 19.67 10.65
C SER A 162 6.29 18.72 11.38
N GLN A 163 6.43 17.39 11.15
CA GLN A 163 5.70 16.37 11.88
C GLN A 163 6.58 15.12 12.01
N GLY A 164 6.67 14.59 13.22
CA GLY A 164 7.40 13.35 13.56
C GLY A 164 6.47 12.13 13.65
N PRO A 165 7.02 10.98 14.08
CA PRO A 165 6.25 9.78 14.39
C PRO A 165 5.14 10.04 15.40
N ASN A 166 4.01 9.31 15.24
CA ASN A 166 2.78 9.48 16.03
C ASN A 166 2.19 10.91 15.97
N GLY A 167 2.51 11.66 14.93
CA GLY A 167 2.00 13.01 14.72
C GLY A 167 0.50 13.05 14.48
N ARG A 168 -0.20 14.00 15.13
CA ARG A 168 -1.66 14.05 15.20
C ARG A 168 -2.37 14.40 13.90
N PHE A 169 -1.69 14.91 12.89
CA PHE A 169 -2.32 15.34 11.64
C PHE A 169 -2.51 14.19 10.65
N SER A 170 -1.48 13.34 10.45
CA SER A 170 -1.50 12.27 9.45
C SER A 170 -0.67 11.04 9.85
N HIS A 171 0.14 11.10 10.92
CA HIS A 171 1.02 10.00 11.34
C HIS A 171 0.41 9.17 12.47
N PHE A 172 -0.87 8.78 12.36
CA PHE A 172 -1.57 8.00 13.39
C PHE A 172 -2.05 6.63 12.90
N GLY A 173 -2.16 6.41 11.58
CA GLY A 173 -2.58 5.13 11.01
C GLY A 173 -1.43 4.11 10.93
N PRO A 174 -1.73 2.81 10.76
CA PRO A 174 -0.72 1.76 10.73
C PRO A 174 0.35 2.00 9.66
N LYS A 175 -0.01 2.52 8.48
CA LYS A 175 0.93 2.77 7.39
C LYS A 175 1.80 4.02 7.57
N GLY A 176 1.36 4.98 8.40
CA GLY A 176 2.02 6.29 8.56
C GLY A 176 2.57 6.57 9.94
N ARG A 177 2.31 5.75 10.96
CA ARG A 177 2.66 6.01 12.36
C ARG A 177 4.11 6.47 12.57
N TYR A 178 5.04 5.87 11.86
CA TYR A 178 6.47 6.17 11.96
C TYR A 178 6.99 7.06 10.82
N ALA A 179 6.09 7.74 10.12
CA ALA A 179 6.47 8.70 9.10
C ALA A 179 7.07 9.98 9.71
N ILE A 180 7.82 10.69 8.90
CA ILE A 180 8.29 12.05 9.16
C ILE A 180 7.93 12.95 7.99
N ASP A 181 7.54 14.19 8.31
CA ASP A 181 7.38 15.28 7.35
C ASP A 181 8.52 16.29 7.53
N ILE A 182 9.27 16.49 6.47
CA ILE A 182 10.41 17.41 6.45
C ILE A 182 10.04 18.62 5.61
N ALA A 183 9.80 19.75 6.24
CA ALA A 183 9.54 21.01 5.56
C ALA A 183 10.77 21.46 4.78
N MET A 184 10.61 21.61 3.47
CA MET A 184 11.69 22.01 2.57
C MET A 184 11.12 22.78 1.38
N PRO A 185 11.90 23.65 0.72
CA PRO A 185 11.46 24.32 -0.49
C PRO A 185 11.03 23.33 -1.56
N GLU A 186 10.00 23.68 -2.32
CA GLU A 186 9.63 22.93 -3.51
C GLU A 186 10.81 22.86 -4.49
N GLY A 187 11.03 21.71 -5.11
CA GLY A 187 12.15 21.51 -6.02
C GLY A 187 13.44 21.01 -5.35
N THR A 188 13.47 20.83 -4.01
CA THR A 188 14.61 20.22 -3.31
C THR A 188 14.87 18.80 -3.83
N PRO A 189 16.12 18.43 -4.19
CA PRO A 189 16.42 17.10 -4.69
C PRO A 189 16.14 16.01 -3.66
N ILE A 190 15.32 15.03 -4.05
CA ILE A 190 15.00 13.82 -3.28
C ILE A 190 15.81 12.66 -3.84
N ILE A 191 16.46 11.92 -2.94
CA ILE A 191 17.37 10.82 -3.28
C ILE A 191 16.98 9.53 -2.56
N ALA A 192 17.41 8.39 -3.09
CA ALA A 192 17.19 7.10 -2.46
C ALA A 192 17.98 7.00 -1.14
N ALA A 193 17.28 6.88 -0.03
CA ALA A 193 17.89 6.67 1.29
C ALA A 193 18.41 5.23 1.47
N ARG A 194 17.97 4.30 0.64
CA ARG A 194 18.44 2.92 0.60
C ARG A 194 18.26 2.33 -0.79
N GLY A 195 19.19 1.49 -1.23
CA GLY A 195 19.11 0.81 -2.52
C GLY A 195 17.99 -0.24 -2.55
N GLY A 196 17.53 -0.56 -3.76
CA GLY A 196 16.49 -1.54 -3.98
C GLY A 196 15.82 -1.41 -5.35
N VAL A 197 14.66 -2.02 -5.51
CA VAL A 197 13.84 -1.97 -6.74
C VAL A 197 12.72 -0.95 -6.57
N VAL A 198 12.57 -0.05 -7.52
CA VAL A 198 11.40 0.84 -7.59
C VAL A 198 10.18 -0.01 -7.95
N VAL A 199 9.20 -0.04 -7.06
CA VAL A 199 8.02 -0.91 -7.23
C VAL A 199 6.75 -0.16 -7.62
N ARG A 200 6.66 1.13 -7.26
CA ARG A 200 5.55 2.01 -7.68
C ARG A 200 6.01 3.46 -7.81
N VAL A 201 5.47 4.13 -8.79
CA VAL A 201 5.63 5.58 -8.98
C VAL A 201 4.30 6.24 -9.35
N GLU A 202 4.12 7.49 -8.94
CA GLU A 202 3.11 8.41 -9.45
C GLU A 202 3.79 9.75 -9.75
N ASN A 203 3.49 10.36 -10.91
CA ASN A 203 4.20 11.55 -11.36
C ASN A 203 3.29 12.59 -12.03
N SER A 204 1.98 12.33 -12.06
CA SER A 204 1.00 13.13 -12.83
C SER A 204 0.12 14.03 -11.99
N GLN A 205 0.07 13.82 -10.67
CA GLN A 205 -0.83 14.54 -9.76
C GLN A 205 -0.50 16.02 -9.66
N THR A 206 -1.55 16.86 -9.60
CA THR A 206 -1.44 18.31 -9.41
C THR A 206 -2.22 18.76 -8.20
N GLY A 207 -1.66 19.66 -7.40
CA GLY A 207 -2.32 20.17 -6.21
C GLY A 207 -2.79 19.06 -5.30
N ARG A 208 -3.98 19.16 -4.73
CA ARG A 208 -4.56 18.10 -3.88
C ARG A 208 -4.90 16.83 -4.65
N GLY A 209 -5.17 16.92 -5.96
CA GLY A 209 -5.42 15.77 -6.83
C GLY A 209 -6.51 14.81 -6.34
N THR A 210 -6.53 13.61 -6.90
CA THR A 210 -7.42 12.50 -6.48
C THR A 210 -6.73 11.47 -5.60
N ASN A 211 -5.40 11.51 -5.53
CA ASN A 211 -4.59 10.61 -4.71
C ASN A 211 -4.03 11.38 -3.50
N PRO A 212 -4.42 11.04 -2.26
CA PRO A 212 -3.90 11.69 -1.06
C PRO A 212 -2.38 11.63 -0.91
N ALA A 213 -1.72 10.60 -1.46
CA ALA A 213 -0.26 10.48 -1.48
C ALA A 213 0.42 11.50 -2.41
N GLY A 214 -0.34 12.10 -3.34
CA GLY A 214 0.22 12.94 -4.40
C GLY A 214 1.11 12.14 -5.34
N ASN A 215 2.17 12.78 -5.84
CA ASN A 215 3.22 12.07 -6.55
C ASN A 215 4.14 11.37 -5.56
N PHE A 216 4.60 10.18 -5.92
CA PHE A 216 5.39 9.37 -4.99
C PHE A 216 6.34 8.40 -5.70
N VAL A 217 7.31 7.92 -4.94
CA VAL A 217 8.18 6.79 -5.27
C VAL A 217 8.16 5.80 -4.11
N ARG A 218 8.02 4.51 -4.41
CA ARG A 218 8.17 3.41 -3.46
C ARG A 218 9.29 2.49 -3.90
N ILE A 219 10.20 2.15 -2.98
CA ILE A 219 11.37 1.29 -3.23
C ILE A 219 11.30 0.09 -2.30
N LEU A 220 11.34 -1.12 -2.86
CA LEU A 220 11.51 -2.37 -2.11
C LEU A 220 13.00 -2.61 -1.85
N HIS A 221 13.37 -2.78 -0.60
CA HIS A 221 14.73 -3.08 -0.16
C HIS A 221 14.99 -4.58 -0.03
N PRO A 222 16.27 -5.03 0.00
CA PRO A 222 16.61 -6.46 0.05
C PRO A 222 16.06 -7.23 1.26
N ASP A 223 15.74 -6.55 2.36
CA ASP A 223 15.17 -7.15 3.58
C ASP A 223 13.63 -7.12 3.61
N GLY A 224 12.98 -6.81 2.49
CA GLY A 224 11.52 -6.74 2.37
C GLY A 224 10.88 -5.48 2.93
N THR A 225 11.64 -4.56 3.50
CA THR A 225 11.13 -3.23 3.85
C THR A 225 10.98 -2.36 2.61
N MET A 226 10.12 -1.35 2.68
CA MET A 226 9.86 -0.42 1.60
C MET A 226 10.02 1.02 2.06
N GLY A 227 10.91 1.77 1.40
CA GLY A 227 10.99 3.23 1.56
C GLY A 227 9.96 3.93 0.68
N VAL A 228 9.19 4.86 1.26
CA VAL A 228 8.10 5.57 0.58
C VAL A 228 8.34 7.07 0.69
N TYR A 229 8.31 7.75 -0.46
CA TYR A 229 8.60 9.18 -0.63
C TYR A 229 7.37 9.84 -1.24
N LEU A 230 6.61 10.64 -0.49
CA LEU A 230 5.34 11.22 -0.94
C LEU A 230 5.42 12.74 -1.16
N HIS A 231 4.33 13.26 -1.73
CA HIS A 231 4.07 14.67 -2.00
C HIS A 231 5.08 15.31 -2.97
N LEU A 232 5.66 14.49 -3.85
CA LEU A 232 6.69 14.91 -4.81
C LEU A 232 6.14 15.90 -5.83
N MET A 233 7.03 16.70 -6.41
CA MET A 233 6.70 17.67 -7.45
C MET A 233 6.25 16.94 -8.72
N ARG A 234 5.19 17.43 -9.36
CA ARG A 234 4.69 16.89 -10.61
C ARG A 234 5.77 16.87 -11.69
N GLY A 235 5.87 15.77 -12.41
CA GLY A 235 6.81 15.61 -13.53
C GLY A 235 8.28 15.49 -13.11
N SER A 236 8.57 15.43 -11.80
CA SER A 236 9.94 15.42 -11.31
C SER A 236 10.51 14.02 -11.04
N VAL A 237 9.68 12.98 -11.02
CA VAL A 237 10.14 11.61 -10.82
C VAL A 237 10.95 11.16 -12.03
N VAL A 238 12.21 10.75 -11.79
CA VAL A 238 13.18 10.38 -12.82
C VAL A 238 13.53 8.89 -12.83
N VAL A 239 12.80 8.10 -12.06
CA VAL A 239 12.95 6.64 -11.97
C VAL A 239 11.68 5.95 -12.43
N ALA A 240 11.80 4.69 -12.88
CA ALA A 240 10.69 3.88 -13.39
C ALA A 240 10.48 2.62 -12.55
N GLU A 241 9.24 2.08 -12.57
CA GLU A 241 8.93 0.79 -11.94
C GLU A 241 9.81 -0.31 -12.53
N GLY A 242 10.38 -1.16 -11.67
CA GLY A 242 11.35 -2.20 -12.02
C GLY A 242 12.81 -1.73 -12.02
N GLN A 243 13.07 -0.43 -11.98
CA GLN A 243 14.44 0.09 -11.96
C GLN A 243 15.14 -0.23 -10.63
N GLN A 244 16.38 -0.74 -10.73
CA GLN A 244 17.29 -0.83 -9.58
C GLN A 244 17.85 0.55 -9.27
N VAL A 245 17.84 0.92 -8.00
CA VAL A 245 18.43 2.17 -7.51
C VAL A 245 19.44 1.91 -6.40
N VAL A 246 20.44 2.77 -6.31
CA VAL A 246 21.45 2.74 -5.25
C VAL A 246 21.26 3.91 -4.29
N VAL A 247 21.86 3.82 -3.10
CA VAL A 247 21.84 4.91 -2.11
C VAL A 247 22.36 6.20 -2.74
N GLY A 248 21.67 7.32 -2.50
CA GLY A 248 22.04 8.63 -3.03
C GLY A 248 21.62 8.91 -4.47
N GLN A 249 21.06 7.92 -5.17
CA GLN A 249 20.53 8.12 -6.53
C GLN A 249 19.35 9.09 -6.51
N ALA A 250 19.31 10.00 -7.49
CA ALA A 250 18.20 10.93 -7.66
C ALA A 250 16.89 10.17 -7.95
N LEU A 251 15.82 10.54 -7.25
CA LEU A 251 14.48 9.97 -7.44
C LEU A 251 13.51 11.00 -8.03
N ALA A 252 13.50 12.21 -7.46
CA ALA A 252 12.51 13.25 -7.77
C ALA A 252 12.93 14.59 -7.15
N LYS A 253 11.98 15.52 -7.11
CA LYS A 253 12.05 16.76 -6.34
C LYS A 253 10.90 16.83 -5.35
N SER A 254 11.13 17.47 -4.17
CA SER A 254 10.06 17.77 -3.21
C SER A 254 8.98 18.64 -3.82
N GLY A 255 7.76 18.48 -3.37
CA GLY A 255 6.60 19.22 -3.85
C GLY A 255 5.56 19.44 -2.76
N SER A 256 4.31 19.64 -3.17
CA SER A 256 3.15 19.82 -2.30
C SER A 256 1.90 19.19 -2.92
N THR A 257 2.05 18.04 -3.57
CA THR A 257 0.93 17.35 -4.23
C THR A 257 0.22 16.39 -3.27
N GLY A 258 -1.06 16.09 -3.52
CA GLY A 258 -1.88 15.24 -2.67
C GLY A 258 -2.39 15.96 -1.42
N ASN A 259 -2.56 15.22 -0.31
CA ASN A 259 -3.03 15.80 0.95
C ASN A 259 -1.89 16.50 1.71
N SER A 260 -1.44 17.62 1.16
CA SER A 260 -0.34 18.42 1.67
C SER A 260 -0.81 19.84 2.00
N SER A 261 -0.34 20.41 3.09
CA SER A 261 -0.59 21.79 3.51
C SER A 261 0.49 22.79 3.04
N GLY A 262 1.60 22.30 2.54
CA GLY A 262 2.72 23.10 2.04
C GLY A 262 3.89 22.22 1.60
N PRO A 263 4.93 22.79 0.96
CA PRO A 263 6.05 22.02 0.44
C PRO A 263 6.80 21.25 1.52
N HIS A 264 6.87 19.92 1.38
CA HIS A 264 7.59 19.03 2.28
C HIS A 264 7.85 17.67 1.62
N LEU A 265 8.75 16.89 2.19
CA LEU A 265 8.88 15.47 1.93
C LEU A 265 8.22 14.71 3.09
N HIS A 266 7.24 13.85 2.77
CA HIS A 266 6.80 12.79 3.67
C HIS A 266 7.62 11.53 3.39
N PHE A 267 8.33 11.03 4.40
CA PHE A 267 9.14 9.82 4.29
C PHE A 267 8.75 8.80 5.35
N VAL A 268 8.56 7.55 4.93
CA VAL A 268 8.23 6.45 5.83
C VAL A 268 8.84 5.14 5.34
N VAL A 269 9.15 4.25 6.28
CA VAL A 269 9.55 2.87 6.00
C VAL A 269 8.42 1.93 6.40
N GLN A 270 8.02 1.07 5.48
CA GLN A 270 6.92 0.12 5.67
C GLN A 270 7.38 -1.31 5.42
N ARG A 271 6.60 -2.28 5.91
CA ARG A 271 6.73 -3.69 5.54
C ARG A 271 5.36 -4.38 5.52
N ASN A 272 5.29 -5.55 4.90
CA ASN A 272 4.15 -6.46 5.05
C ASN A 272 4.20 -7.14 6.43
N VAL A 273 3.07 -7.15 7.15
CA VAL A 273 2.91 -7.80 8.45
C VAL A 273 1.86 -8.93 8.43
N GLY A 274 1.37 -9.29 7.25
CA GLY A 274 0.34 -10.30 7.01
C GLY A 274 -0.91 -9.68 6.39
N LEU A 275 -1.00 -9.70 5.03
CA LEU A 275 -2.05 -9.06 4.22
C LEU A 275 -2.27 -7.57 4.53
N ALA A 276 -1.30 -6.91 5.13
CA ALA A 276 -1.34 -5.51 5.47
C ALA A 276 0.06 -4.89 5.42
N LEU A 277 0.13 -3.62 5.02
CA LEU A 277 1.32 -2.81 5.13
C LEU A 277 1.27 -2.02 6.43
N GLU A 278 2.35 -2.05 7.20
CA GLU A 278 2.53 -1.19 8.36
C GLU A 278 3.87 -0.44 8.29
N SER A 279 3.85 0.78 8.79
CA SER A 279 5.09 1.52 9.03
C SER A 279 5.85 0.89 10.20
N ILE A 280 7.17 0.91 10.12
CA ILE A 280 8.05 0.42 11.15
C ILE A 280 8.98 1.53 11.64
N PRO A 281 9.45 1.47 12.90
CA PRO A 281 10.50 2.35 13.39
C PRO A 281 11.77 2.19 12.54
N TYR A 282 12.44 3.30 12.26
CA TYR A 282 13.72 3.34 11.57
C TYR A 282 14.61 4.46 12.12
N GLN A 283 15.89 4.41 11.82
CA GLN A 283 16.86 5.38 12.28
C GLN A 283 17.57 6.03 11.09
N PHE A 284 17.89 7.32 11.21
CA PHE A 284 18.85 7.94 10.33
C PHE A 284 20.29 7.64 10.78
N ASP A 285 21.24 7.72 9.85
CA ASP A 285 22.66 7.51 10.10
C ASP A 285 23.29 8.66 10.93
N ARG A 286 22.60 9.79 10.99
CA ARG A 286 22.97 10.98 11.76
C ARG A 286 21.73 11.68 12.31
N PRO A 287 21.85 12.41 13.45
CA PRO A 287 20.73 13.15 14.01
C PRO A 287 20.28 14.27 13.08
N ILE A 288 18.98 14.51 13.02
CA ILE A 288 18.43 15.71 12.39
C ILE A 288 18.54 16.83 13.41
N GLY A 289 19.31 17.88 13.10
CA GLY A 289 19.59 18.97 14.03
C GLY A 289 18.33 19.57 14.66
N GLY A 290 18.33 19.72 15.98
CA GLY A 290 17.23 20.31 16.76
C GLY A 290 16.04 19.38 17.05
N MET A 291 16.15 18.08 16.76
CA MET A 291 15.07 17.12 17.02
C MET A 291 15.46 16.13 18.13
N PRO A 292 14.51 15.77 19.01
CA PRO A 292 14.70 14.64 19.90
C PRO A 292 15.00 13.38 19.07
N ASP A 293 15.80 12.50 19.64
CA ASP A 293 16.14 11.22 19.04
C ASP A 293 14.88 10.36 18.92
N PHE A 294 14.26 10.33 17.73
CA PHE A 294 13.10 9.49 17.43
C PHE A 294 13.47 8.00 17.27
N THR A 295 14.73 7.65 17.54
CA THR A 295 15.23 6.27 17.46
C THR A 295 14.68 5.39 18.57
N ALA A 296 14.25 5.96 19.66
CA ALA A 296 13.53 5.26 20.71
C ALA A 296 12.03 5.31 20.40
N GLY A 297 11.54 4.33 19.64
CA GLY A 297 10.18 3.92 19.80
C GLY A 297 10.04 3.45 21.24
N ASN A 298 9.65 4.35 22.14
CA ASN A 298 9.14 3.91 23.42
C ASN A 298 7.83 3.16 23.15
N PRO A 299 7.67 1.97 23.78
CA PRO A 299 6.53 1.08 23.59
C PRO A 299 5.20 1.73 23.88
#